data_047c38b9b1cb75d433b190cd4ad5df02
#
_entry.id   047c38b9b1cb75d433b190cd4ad5df02
#
_cell.length_a   1.000
_cell.length_b   1.000
_cell.length_c   1.000
_cell.angle_alpha   90.00
_cell.angle_beta   90.00
_cell.angle_gamma   90.00
#
_symmetry.space_group_name_H-M   'P 1'
#
loop_
_entity.id
_entity.type
_entity.pdbx_description
1 polymer ?
#
loop_
_entity_poly.entity_id
_entity_poly.type
_entity_poly.pdbx_seq_one_letter_code
_entity_poly.pdbx_strand_id
1 'polypeptide(L)'
;MKEENLCPCDSGKTYVTCCEPYHKQHNAPTAEALMRSRYSAFVFGLVDYLFETTHPNHRAKNLKADIASTCKGLAWTGLDVRDVWQGGEKDKVGKVTFHASFVQEGKNGVHVEHSRFKRFGKAWMYVDGEVKG
;
A
#
# COMPACT_ATOMS: atom_id res chain seq x y z
N MET A 1 23.42 16.94 11.86
CA MET A 1 22.69 15.73 11.99
C MET A 1 21.69 15.58 10.84
N LYS A 2 21.61 14.39 10.34
CA LYS A 2 20.72 14.20 9.26
C LYS A 2 19.27 14.15 9.70
N GLU A 3 18.42 14.82 8.99
CA GLU A 3 17.03 14.75 9.29
C GLU A 3 16.44 13.43 8.95
N GLU A 4 15.53 12.98 9.78
CA GLU A 4 14.84 11.76 9.49
C GLU A 4 13.77 12.02 8.46
N ASN A 5 13.71 11.13 7.49
CA ASN A 5 12.73 11.26 6.42
C ASN A 5 11.37 10.79 6.89
N LEU A 6 10.36 11.58 6.62
CA LEU A 6 8.99 11.18 6.90
C LEU A 6 8.56 10.06 5.97
N CYS A 7 7.71 9.17 6.47
CA CYS A 7 7.23 8.07 5.66
C CYS A 7 6.33 8.60 4.54
N PRO A 8 6.51 8.10 3.32
CA PRO A 8 5.66 8.54 2.20
C PRO A 8 4.17 8.31 2.43
N CYS A 9 3.80 7.41 3.35
CA CYS A 9 2.39 7.09 3.56
C CYS A 9 1.61 8.17 4.29
N ASP A 10 2.27 9.29 4.59
CA ASP A 10 1.64 10.46 5.23
C ASP A 10 1.09 10.18 6.62
N SER A 11 1.69 9.22 7.34
CA SER A 11 1.30 8.96 8.72
C SER A 11 1.82 10.03 9.67
N GLY A 12 2.78 10.82 9.24
CA GLY A 12 3.44 11.81 10.10
C GLY A 12 4.63 11.24 10.84
N LYS A 13 4.89 9.96 10.72
CA LYS A 13 6.02 9.29 11.37
C LYS A 13 7.18 9.17 10.40
N THR A 14 8.39 8.97 10.94
CA THR A 14 9.53 8.69 10.08
C THR A 14 9.38 7.32 9.44
N TYR A 15 9.97 7.15 8.27
CA TYR A 15 9.90 5.86 7.58
C TYR A 15 10.45 4.73 8.45
N VAL A 16 11.57 4.98 9.12
CA VAL A 16 12.23 3.96 9.95
C VAL A 16 11.31 3.43 11.05
N THR A 17 10.42 4.27 11.58
CA THR A 17 9.51 3.87 12.64
C THR A 17 8.11 3.56 12.13
N CYS A 18 7.86 3.69 10.83
CA CYS A 18 6.53 3.52 10.26
C CYS A 18 6.48 2.29 9.35
N CYS A 19 6.71 2.48 8.06
CA CYS A 19 6.53 1.39 7.10
C CYS A 19 7.75 0.48 6.96
N GLU A 20 8.94 0.96 7.30
CA GLU A 20 10.13 0.13 7.13
C GLU A 20 10.06 -1.20 7.87
N PRO A 21 9.61 -1.25 9.14
CA PRO A 21 9.51 -2.54 9.81
C PRO A 21 8.60 -3.53 9.08
N TYR A 22 7.51 -3.03 8.50
CA TYR A 22 6.59 -3.89 7.75
C TYR A 22 7.22 -4.37 6.45
N HIS A 23 7.99 -3.51 5.79
CA HIS A 23 8.69 -3.91 4.56
C HIS A 23 9.70 -5.01 4.82
N LYS A 24 10.32 -5.00 5.99
CA LYS A 24 11.34 -5.98 6.33
C LYS A 24 10.77 -7.28 6.89
N GLN A 25 9.68 -7.19 7.66
CA GLN A 25 9.16 -8.35 8.38
C GLN A 25 7.81 -8.86 7.90
N HIS A 26 7.14 -8.12 7.00
CA HIS A 26 5.84 -8.50 6.44
C HIS A 26 4.82 -8.79 7.54
N ASN A 27 4.75 -7.91 8.54
CA ASN A 27 3.94 -8.14 9.73
C ASN A 27 3.00 -7.00 10.07
N ALA A 28 2.45 -6.34 9.06
CA ALA A 28 1.49 -5.26 9.29
C ALA A 28 0.33 -5.78 10.15
N PRO A 29 0.02 -5.10 11.27
CA PRO A 29 -0.98 -5.62 12.22
C PRO A 29 -2.42 -5.38 11.80
N THR A 30 -2.67 -4.46 10.88
CA THR A 30 -4.02 -4.12 10.46
C THR A 30 -4.05 -3.93 8.95
N ALA A 31 -5.28 -3.94 8.40
CA ALA A 31 -5.44 -3.70 6.98
C ALA A 31 -4.95 -2.30 6.60
N GLU A 32 -5.22 -1.30 7.46
CA GLU A 32 -4.75 0.05 7.17
C GLU A 32 -3.22 0.12 7.18
N ALA A 33 -2.57 -0.54 8.14
CA ALA A 33 -1.10 -0.56 8.18
C ALA A 33 -0.55 -1.22 6.93
N LEU A 34 -1.18 -2.30 6.47
CA LEU A 34 -0.75 -2.94 5.24
C LEU A 34 -0.92 -2.01 4.05
N MET A 35 -2.06 -1.34 3.96
CA MET A 35 -2.35 -0.41 2.87
C MET A 35 -1.30 0.70 2.82
N ARG A 36 -0.98 1.30 3.97
CA ARG A 36 0.02 2.36 4.02
C ARG A 36 1.41 1.83 3.64
N SER A 37 1.75 0.63 4.09
CA SER A 37 3.04 0.04 3.74
C SER A 37 3.15 -0.27 2.26
N ARG A 38 2.04 -0.66 1.62
CA ARG A 38 2.03 -0.90 0.18
C ARG A 38 2.18 0.40 -0.59
N TYR A 39 1.54 1.48 -0.12
CA TYR A 39 1.72 2.78 -0.75
C TYR A 39 3.19 3.19 -0.73
N SER A 40 3.84 3.10 0.44
CA SER A 40 5.27 3.41 0.54
C SER A 40 6.10 2.52 -0.36
N ALA A 41 5.70 1.25 -0.49
CA ALA A 41 6.41 0.31 -1.34
C ALA A 41 6.32 0.73 -2.82
N PHE A 42 5.17 1.27 -3.24
CA PHE A 42 5.07 1.82 -4.60
C PHE A 42 6.00 3.03 -4.78
N VAL A 43 6.08 3.88 -3.76
CA VAL A 43 6.98 5.05 -3.83
C VAL A 43 8.43 4.62 -3.97
N PHE A 44 8.85 3.58 -3.25
CA PHE A 44 10.23 3.12 -3.26
C PHE A 44 10.51 2.05 -4.31
N GLY A 45 9.49 1.56 -5.01
CA GLY A 45 9.70 0.54 -6.03
C GLY A 45 9.98 -0.84 -5.47
N LEU A 46 9.40 -1.18 -4.31
CA LEU A 46 9.60 -2.48 -3.67
C LEU A 46 8.66 -3.51 -4.27
N VAL A 47 8.99 -3.96 -5.47
CA VAL A 47 8.12 -4.82 -6.27
C VAL A 47 7.84 -6.14 -5.56
N ASP A 48 8.86 -6.75 -4.96
CA ASP A 48 8.70 -8.05 -4.29
C ASP A 48 7.74 -7.94 -3.11
N TYR A 49 7.86 -6.87 -2.30
CA TYR A 49 6.96 -6.66 -1.19
C TYR A 49 5.50 -6.55 -1.66
N LEU A 50 5.27 -5.79 -2.73
CA LEU A 50 3.94 -5.61 -3.28
C LEU A 50 3.38 -6.94 -3.79
N PHE A 51 4.21 -7.73 -4.46
CA PHE A 51 3.78 -9.03 -4.94
C PHE A 51 3.48 -9.98 -3.77
N GLU A 52 4.36 -10.03 -2.79
CA GLU A 52 4.23 -10.96 -1.68
C GLU A 52 3.10 -10.61 -0.72
N THR A 53 2.69 -9.34 -0.68
CA THR A 53 1.54 -8.94 0.13
C THR A 53 0.22 -8.98 -0.63
N THR A 54 0.22 -9.44 -1.86
CA THR A 54 -1.01 -9.74 -2.60
C THR A 54 -1.41 -11.17 -2.28
N HIS A 55 -2.69 -11.37 -1.97
CA HIS A 55 -3.18 -12.70 -1.59
C HIS A 55 -2.87 -13.71 -2.68
N PRO A 56 -2.37 -14.91 -2.33
CA PRO A 56 -1.95 -15.88 -3.36
C PRO A 56 -2.99 -16.19 -4.42
N ASN A 57 -4.26 -16.19 -4.05
CA ASN A 57 -5.34 -16.48 -5.01
C ASN A 57 -5.58 -15.34 -5.99
N HIS A 58 -4.92 -14.20 -5.77
CA HIS A 58 -5.11 -13.01 -6.61
C HIS A 58 -3.82 -12.58 -7.28
N ARG A 59 -2.85 -13.47 -7.37
CA ARG A 59 -1.59 -13.19 -8.06
C ARG A 59 -1.70 -13.62 -9.50
N ALA A 60 -2.04 -12.67 -10.37
CA ALA A 60 -2.11 -12.94 -11.80
C ALA A 60 -0.72 -13.27 -12.35
N LYS A 61 -0.68 -13.92 -13.51
CA LYS A 61 0.56 -14.36 -14.10
C LYS A 61 1.57 -13.24 -14.32
N ASN A 62 1.07 -12.08 -14.73
CA ASN A 62 1.93 -10.92 -15.03
C ASN A 62 1.90 -9.87 -13.92
N LEU A 63 1.45 -10.22 -12.72
CA LEU A 63 1.27 -9.26 -11.64
C LEU A 63 2.58 -8.52 -11.32
N LYS A 64 3.67 -9.24 -11.20
CA LYS A 64 4.93 -8.61 -10.83
C LYS A 64 5.38 -7.60 -11.89
N ALA A 65 5.19 -7.92 -13.16
CA ALA A 65 5.53 -6.99 -14.24
C ALA A 65 4.63 -5.77 -14.22
N ASP A 66 3.34 -5.95 -13.92
CA ASP A 66 2.40 -4.83 -13.82
C ASP A 66 2.76 -3.91 -12.66
N ILE A 67 3.14 -4.49 -11.52
CA ILE A 67 3.56 -3.70 -10.36
C ILE A 67 4.79 -2.87 -10.73
N ALA A 68 5.78 -3.49 -11.35
CA ALA A 68 7.01 -2.81 -11.73
C ALA A 68 6.72 -1.66 -12.69
N SER A 69 5.80 -1.87 -13.62
CA SER A 69 5.40 -0.85 -14.58
C SER A 69 4.76 0.34 -13.87
N THR A 70 3.88 0.08 -12.90
CA THR A 70 3.24 1.15 -12.13
C THR A 70 4.28 1.94 -11.34
N CYS A 71 5.25 1.26 -10.74
CA CYS A 71 6.30 1.93 -9.98
C CYS A 71 7.10 2.90 -10.85
N LYS A 72 7.28 2.58 -12.11
CA LYS A 72 8.05 3.43 -13.02
C LYS A 72 7.22 4.55 -13.62
N GLY A 73 5.92 4.32 -13.80
CA GLY A 73 5.07 5.23 -14.55
C GLY A 73 4.47 6.37 -13.76
N LEU A 74 4.39 6.22 -12.45
CA LEU A 74 3.71 7.20 -11.60
C LEU A 74 4.62 7.68 -10.49
N ALA A 75 4.59 8.99 -10.23
CA ALA A 75 5.26 9.57 -9.07
C ALA A 75 4.18 9.89 -8.05
N TRP A 76 4.12 9.13 -6.97
CA TRP A 76 3.14 9.33 -5.92
C TRP A 76 3.51 10.52 -5.05
N THR A 77 2.55 11.41 -4.80
CA THR A 77 2.80 12.67 -4.11
C THR A 77 2.02 12.85 -2.81
N GLY A 78 1.10 11.95 -2.49
CA GLY A 78 0.37 12.06 -1.23
C GLY A 78 -0.64 10.95 -1.07
N LEU A 79 -0.95 10.65 0.18
CA LEU A 79 -1.92 9.60 0.52
C LEU A 79 -2.89 10.15 1.54
N ASP A 80 -4.19 9.94 1.29
CA ASP A 80 -5.26 10.36 2.19
C ASP A 80 -6.17 9.15 2.41
N VAL A 81 -6.09 8.55 3.59
CA VAL A 81 -6.95 7.43 3.95
C VAL A 81 -8.29 8.00 4.40
N ARG A 82 -9.35 7.67 3.70
CA ARG A 82 -10.67 8.27 3.89
C ARG A 82 -11.58 7.46 4.75
N ASP A 83 -11.49 6.14 4.68
CA ASP A 83 -12.40 5.29 5.42
C ASP A 83 -11.77 3.94 5.65
N VAL A 84 -12.02 3.37 6.83
CA VAL A 84 -11.51 2.05 7.19
C VAL A 84 -12.68 1.26 7.76
N TRP A 85 -12.92 0.07 7.20
CA TRP A 85 -13.96 -0.82 7.67
C TRP A 85 -13.32 -2.11 8.16
N GLN A 86 -13.47 -2.42 9.44
CA GLN A 86 -12.83 -3.57 10.08
C GLN A 86 -11.33 -3.58 9.82
N GLY A 87 -10.73 -4.75 9.67
CA GLY A 87 -9.29 -4.84 9.38
C GLY A 87 -8.41 -4.64 10.58
N GLY A 88 -8.97 -4.72 11.79
CA GLY A 88 -8.20 -4.60 13.02
C GLY A 88 -7.46 -5.89 13.36
N GLU A 89 -6.76 -5.87 14.50
CA GLU A 89 -5.89 -6.98 14.87
C GLU A 89 -6.64 -8.29 15.09
N LYS A 90 -7.94 -8.21 15.40
CA LYS A 90 -8.74 -9.39 15.64
C LYS A 90 -9.65 -9.75 14.46
N ASP A 91 -9.65 -8.93 13.42
CA ASP A 91 -10.52 -9.16 12.27
C ASP A 91 -9.84 -10.04 11.25
N LYS A 92 -10.64 -10.71 10.42
CA LYS A 92 -10.14 -11.57 9.36
C LYS A 92 -10.21 -10.91 8.00
N VAL A 93 -11.03 -9.88 7.86
CA VAL A 93 -11.19 -9.14 6.61
C VAL A 93 -11.25 -7.66 6.95
N GLY A 94 -10.98 -6.82 5.96
CA GLY A 94 -11.07 -5.39 6.13
C GLY A 94 -11.12 -4.68 4.80
N LYS A 95 -11.54 -3.43 4.83
CA LYS A 95 -11.59 -2.58 3.64
C LYS A 95 -11.01 -1.22 3.99
N VAL A 96 -10.30 -0.65 3.04
CA VAL A 96 -9.73 0.69 3.19
C VAL A 96 -10.03 1.48 1.94
N THR A 97 -10.59 2.67 2.12
CA THR A 97 -10.83 3.60 1.02
C THR A 97 -9.79 4.71 1.12
N PHE A 98 -9.12 5.00 0.02
CA PHE A 98 -8.08 6.02 0.06
C PHE A 98 -8.00 6.79 -1.25
N HIS A 99 -7.44 7.99 -1.17
CA HIS A 99 -7.11 8.83 -2.31
C HIS A 99 -5.59 8.96 -2.35
N ALA A 100 -4.99 8.58 -3.46
CA ALA A 100 -3.53 8.70 -3.63
C ALA A 100 -3.26 9.65 -4.79
N SER A 101 -2.59 10.74 -4.48
CA SER A 101 -2.25 11.74 -5.49
C SER A 101 -0.98 11.32 -6.22
N PHE A 102 -0.91 11.64 -7.51
CA PHE A 102 0.27 11.28 -8.30
C PHE A 102 0.49 12.28 -9.43
N VAL A 103 1.68 12.21 -10.01
CA VAL A 103 2.01 12.95 -11.23
C VAL A 103 2.42 11.92 -12.27
N GLN A 104 1.86 12.05 -13.47
CA GLN A 104 2.20 11.18 -14.58
C GLN A 104 2.40 12.07 -15.81
N GLU A 105 3.61 12.02 -16.37
CA GLU A 105 3.93 12.82 -17.55
C GLU A 105 3.60 14.30 -17.36
N GLY A 106 3.92 14.82 -16.16
CA GLY A 106 3.72 16.22 -15.85
C GLY A 106 2.31 16.60 -15.46
N LYS A 107 1.40 15.65 -15.42
CA LYS A 107 0.00 15.92 -15.08
C LYS A 107 -0.36 15.35 -13.72
N ASN A 108 -1.06 16.14 -12.91
CA ASN A 108 -1.53 15.70 -11.61
C ASN A 108 -2.77 14.84 -11.76
N GLY A 109 -2.85 13.80 -10.92
CA GLY A 109 -4.03 12.96 -10.88
C GLY A 109 -4.27 12.44 -9.47
N VAL A 110 -5.44 11.83 -9.26
CA VAL A 110 -5.79 11.22 -7.99
C VAL A 110 -6.34 9.83 -8.27
N HIS A 111 -5.75 8.85 -7.60
CA HIS A 111 -6.22 7.47 -7.67
C HIS A 111 -7.11 7.23 -6.46
N VAL A 112 -8.38 6.92 -6.70
CA VAL A 112 -9.34 6.63 -5.65
C VAL A 112 -9.66 5.15 -5.68
N GLU A 113 -9.45 4.49 -4.55
CA GLU A 113 -9.64 3.03 -4.52
C GLU A 113 -10.31 2.60 -3.23
N HIS A 114 -11.23 1.64 -3.37
CA HIS A 114 -11.81 0.90 -2.26
C HIS A 114 -11.16 -0.46 -2.26
N SER A 115 -10.19 -0.66 -1.38
CA SER A 115 -9.39 -1.89 -1.35
C SER A 115 -9.96 -2.89 -0.37
N ARG A 116 -9.87 -4.17 -0.73
CA ARG A 116 -10.27 -5.26 0.16
C ARG A 116 -9.04 -6.03 0.61
N PHE A 117 -9.05 -6.39 1.88
CA PHE A 117 -7.93 -7.09 2.51
C PHE A 117 -8.45 -8.31 3.26
N LYS A 118 -7.59 -9.32 3.36
CA LYS A 118 -7.96 -10.58 3.97
C LYS A 118 -6.70 -11.20 4.56
N ARG A 119 -6.87 -12.02 5.58
CA ARG A 119 -5.70 -12.71 6.12
C ARG A 119 -5.40 -13.96 5.34
N PHE A 120 -4.12 -14.25 5.21
CA PHE A 120 -3.62 -15.52 4.71
C PHE A 120 -2.71 -16.04 5.80
N GLY A 121 -3.17 -17.09 6.51
CA GLY A 121 -2.55 -17.42 7.77
C GLY A 121 -2.78 -16.28 8.75
N LYS A 122 -1.71 -15.75 9.31
CA LYS A 122 -1.80 -14.61 10.23
C LYS A 122 -1.56 -13.28 9.56
N ALA A 123 -1.08 -13.28 8.33
CA ALA A 123 -0.66 -12.06 7.67
C ALA A 123 -1.81 -11.40 6.91
N TRP A 124 -1.85 -10.07 6.94
CA TRP A 124 -2.78 -9.33 6.10
C TRP A 124 -2.29 -9.33 4.67
N MET A 125 -3.22 -9.51 3.73
CA MET A 125 -2.92 -9.52 2.30
C MET A 125 -3.92 -8.66 1.56
N TYR A 126 -3.45 -8.02 0.50
CA TYR A 126 -4.30 -7.26 -0.41
C TYR A 126 -5.02 -8.25 -1.33
N VAL A 127 -6.34 -8.11 -1.44
CA VAL A 127 -7.14 -8.99 -2.30
C VAL A 127 -7.37 -8.33 -3.65
N ASP A 128 -8.05 -7.22 -3.64
CA ASP A 128 -8.34 -6.45 -4.85
C ASP A 128 -8.85 -5.09 -4.44
N GLY A 129 -9.18 -4.27 -5.42
CA GLY A 129 -9.72 -2.97 -5.16
C GLY A 129 -10.61 -2.51 -6.29
N GLU A 130 -11.59 -1.68 -5.94
CA GLU A 130 -12.44 -1.03 -6.93
C GLU A 130 -11.93 0.39 -7.11
N VAL A 131 -11.49 0.71 -8.31
CA VAL A 131 -10.92 2.01 -8.63
C VAL A 131 -12.03 2.93 -9.12
N LYS A 132 -12.10 4.13 -8.56
CA LYS A 132 -13.07 5.14 -8.93
C LYS A 132 -12.36 6.28 -9.64
N GLY A 133 -12.90 6.67 -10.74
CA GLY A 133 -12.39 7.80 -11.44
C GLY A 133 -11.16 7.60 -12.23
#